data_eaddb4a3db13b84b5337b8cbc5d7a11b
#
_entry.id   eaddb4a3db13b84b5337b8cbc5d7a11b
#
_cell.length_a   1.000
_cell.length_b   1.000
_cell.length_c   1.000
_cell.angle_alpha   90.00
_cell.angle_beta   90.00
_cell.angle_gamma   90.00
#
_symmetry.space_group_name_H-M   'P 1'
#
loop_
_entity.id
_entity.type
_entity.pdbx_description
1 polymer ?
#
loop_
_entity_poly.entity_id
_entity_poly.type
_entity_poly.pdbx_seq_one_letter_code
_entity_poly.pdbx_strand_id
1 'polypeptide(L)' 'MAIYQKALAIDPNNVNTHEYIGEGYVSVGRFDLARVELGKVAASCGGTDCVQYEALAKAIETGNIQ' A
#
# COMPACT_ATOMS: atom_id res chain seq x y z
N MET A 1 2.52 9.36 10.48
CA MET A 1 2.39 7.89 10.58
C MET A 1 3.75 7.26 10.82
N ALA A 2 4.20 7.37 12.05
CA ALA A 2 5.55 6.94 12.39
C ALA A 2 5.78 5.45 12.17
N ILE A 3 4.77 4.62 12.44
CA ILE A 3 4.91 3.18 12.32
C ILE A 3 5.15 2.75 10.87
N TYR A 4 4.48 3.43 9.92
CA TYR A 4 4.63 3.10 8.50
C TYR A 4 5.98 3.58 7.98
N GLN A 5 6.45 4.72 8.46
CA GLN A 5 7.76 5.22 8.12
C GLN A 5 8.85 4.28 8.62
N LYS A 6 8.65 3.70 9.78
CA LYS A 6 9.62 2.76 10.34
C LYS A 6 9.72 1.51 9.46
N ALA A 7 8.58 0.99 9.01
CA ALA A 7 8.58 -0.17 8.12
C ALA A 7 9.30 0.14 6.81
N LEU A 8 9.06 1.32 6.25
CA LEU A 8 9.71 1.75 5.02
C LEU A 8 11.21 1.89 5.21
N ALA A 9 11.63 2.38 6.36
CA ALA A 9 13.06 2.53 6.67
C ALA A 9 13.76 1.18 6.76
N ILE A 10 13.04 0.13 7.18
CA ILE A 10 13.61 -1.19 7.27
C ILE A 10 13.81 -1.79 5.87
N ASP A 11 12.82 -1.65 5.00
CA ASP A 11 12.91 -2.21 3.65
C ASP A 11 12.00 -1.41 2.71
N PRO A 12 12.52 -0.29 2.15
CA PRO A 12 11.69 0.60 1.34
C PRO A 12 11.22 -0.01 0.01
N ASN A 13 11.83 -1.12 -0.41
CA ASN A 13 11.45 -1.77 -1.67
C ASN A 13 10.60 -3.00 -1.48
N ASN A 14 10.25 -3.32 -0.25
CA ASN A 14 9.46 -4.50 0.05
C ASN A 14 8.00 -4.26 -0.33
N VAL A 15 7.42 -5.20 -1.09
CA VAL A 15 6.03 -5.06 -1.54
C VAL A 15 5.05 -5.01 -0.38
N ASN A 16 5.31 -5.78 0.67
CA ASN A 16 4.43 -5.77 1.85
C ASN A 16 4.48 -4.43 2.57
N THR A 17 5.64 -3.79 2.58
CA THR A 17 5.81 -2.47 3.18
C THR A 17 4.97 -1.45 2.44
N HIS A 18 5.00 -1.46 1.10
CA HIS A 18 4.21 -0.53 0.30
C HIS A 18 2.71 -0.78 0.46
N GLU A 19 2.30 -2.03 0.53
CA GLU A 19 0.90 -2.36 0.78
C GLU A 19 0.45 -1.81 2.13
N TYR A 20 1.26 -2.01 3.16
CA TYR A 20 0.96 -1.56 4.51
C TYR A 20 0.84 -0.04 4.58
N ILE A 21 1.79 0.66 3.95
CA ILE A 21 1.76 2.11 3.91
C ILE A 21 0.51 2.61 3.16
N GLY A 22 0.18 1.95 2.04
CA GLY A 22 -1.01 2.30 1.28
C GLY A 22 -2.28 2.14 2.10
N GLU A 23 -2.37 1.07 2.87
CA GLU A 23 -3.51 0.86 3.74
C GLU A 23 -3.58 1.93 4.84
N GLY A 24 -2.44 2.35 5.33
CA GLY A 24 -2.38 3.46 6.27
C GLY A 24 -2.94 4.75 5.69
N TYR A 25 -2.61 5.03 4.42
CA TYR A 25 -3.17 6.19 3.74
C TYR A 25 -4.69 6.08 3.59
N VAL A 26 -5.18 4.89 3.25
CA VAL A 26 -6.62 4.66 3.14
C VAL A 26 -7.30 4.96 4.48
N SER A 27 -6.71 4.52 5.58
CA SER A 27 -7.30 4.67 6.89
C SER A 27 -7.42 6.14 7.32
N VAL A 28 -6.60 7.02 6.77
CA VAL A 28 -6.66 8.45 7.07
C VAL A 28 -7.30 9.25 5.92
N GLY A 29 -7.89 8.57 4.94
CA GLY A 29 -8.61 9.21 3.85
C GLY A 29 -7.74 9.78 2.74
N ARG A 30 -6.47 9.41 2.71
CA ARG A 30 -5.54 9.89 1.68
C ARG A 30 -5.49 8.93 0.52
N PHE A 31 -6.58 8.85 -0.22
CA PHE A 31 -6.70 7.89 -1.32
C PHE A 31 -5.74 8.20 -2.47
N ASP A 32 -5.41 9.47 -2.68
CA ASP A 32 -4.45 9.86 -3.70
C ASP A 32 -3.07 9.24 -3.41
N LEU A 33 -2.63 9.32 -2.16
CA LEU A 33 -1.35 8.75 -1.76
C LEU A 33 -1.41 7.22 -1.74
N ALA A 34 -2.56 6.67 -1.37
CA ALA A 34 -2.73 5.21 -1.40
C ALA A 34 -2.57 4.67 -2.82
N ARG A 35 -3.07 5.40 -3.82
CA ARG A 35 -2.91 4.98 -5.21
C ARG A 35 -1.46 5.04 -5.68
N VAL A 36 -0.69 5.98 -5.17
CA VAL A 36 0.74 6.03 -5.44
C VAL A 36 1.41 4.77 -4.92
N GLU A 37 1.07 4.37 -3.68
CA GLU A 37 1.63 3.14 -3.12
C GLU A 37 1.16 1.92 -3.89
N LEU A 38 -0.07 1.93 -4.39
CA LEU A 38 -0.58 0.83 -5.21
C LEU A 38 0.29 0.64 -6.45
N GLY A 39 0.68 1.72 -7.10
CA GLY A 39 1.60 1.65 -8.23
C GLY A 39 2.95 1.06 -7.84
N LYS A 40 3.46 1.41 -6.67
CA LYS A 40 4.71 0.85 -6.18
C LYS A 40 4.57 -0.63 -5.88
N VAL A 41 3.42 -1.06 -5.35
CA VAL A 41 3.14 -2.47 -5.12
C VAL A 41 3.19 -3.23 -6.44
N ALA A 42 2.54 -2.72 -7.47
CA ALA A 42 2.55 -3.35 -8.78
C ALA A 42 3.98 -3.48 -9.33
N ALA A 43 4.76 -2.43 -9.20
CA ALA A 43 6.15 -2.44 -9.67
C ALA A 43 6.99 -3.44 -8.91
N SER A 44 6.77 -3.54 -7.59
CA SER A 44 7.56 -4.43 -6.75
C SER A 44 7.22 -5.90 -6.95
N CYS A 45 5.96 -6.22 -7.22
CA CYS A 45 5.58 -7.62 -7.42
C CYS A 45 5.48 -8.02 -8.89
N GLY A 46 5.82 -7.13 -9.79
CA GLY A 46 5.90 -7.44 -11.21
C GLY A 46 4.57 -7.48 -11.94
N GLY A 47 3.52 -6.91 -11.37
CA GLY A 47 2.23 -6.89 -12.03
C GLY A 47 1.08 -6.63 -11.07
N THR A 48 -0.13 -6.89 -11.52
CA THR A 48 -1.34 -6.62 -10.73
C THR A 48 -1.98 -7.90 -10.20
N ASP A 49 -1.30 -9.03 -10.33
CA ASP A 49 -1.86 -10.34 -9.92
C ASP A 49 -1.47 -10.72 -8.51
N CYS A 50 -0.63 -9.94 -7.84
CA CYS A 50 -0.17 -10.33 -6.53
C CYS A 50 -1.22 -10.00 -5.46
N VAL A 51 -1.18 -10.77 -4.39
CA VAL A 51 -2.13 -10.62 -3.28
C VAL A 51 -2.06 -9.21 -2.69
N GLN A 52 -0.85 -8.67 -2.59
CA GLN A 52 -0.67 -7.34 -2.01
C GLN A 52 -1.34 -6.27 -2.87
N TYR A 53 -1.23 -6.39 -4.19
CA TYR A 53 -1.89 -5.44 -5.08
C TYR A 53 -3.40 -5.52 -4.93
N GLU A 54 -3.94 -6.74 -4.96
CA GLU A 54 -5.38 -6.94 -4.85
C GLU A 54 -5.92 -6.42 -3.53
N ALA A 55 -5.21 -6.68 -2.44
CA ALA A 55 -5.64 -6.24 -1.13
C ALA A 55 -5.69 -4.72 -1.03
N LEU A 56 -4.64 -4.04 -1.51
CA LEU A 56 -4.60 -2.59 -1.45
C LEU A 56 -5.61 -1.97 -2.42
N ALA A 57 -5.73 -2.51 -3.63
CA ALA A 57 -6.70 -2.01 -4.59
C ALA A 57 -8.13 -2.10 -4.03
N LYS A 58 -8.44 -3.20 -3.37
CA LYS A 58 -9.74 -3.39 -2.76
C LYS A 58 -9.97 -2.39 -1.62
N ALA A 59 -8.95 -2.17 -0.80
CA ALA A 59 -9.04 -1.20 0.29
C ALA A 59 -9.34 0.20 -0.25
N ILE A 60 -8.68 0.59 -1.34
CA ILE A 60 -8.92 1.89 -1.96
C ILE A 60 -10.33 1.96 -2.52
N GLU A 61 -10.76 0.89 -3.19
CA GLU A 61 -12.07 0.85 -3.82
C GLU A 61 -13.20 0.96 -2.80
N THR A 62 -13.07 0.25 -1.69
CA THR A 62 -14.12 0.23 -0.67
C THR A 62 -13.97 1.34 0.37
N GLY A 63 -12.80 1.96 0.43
CA GLY A 63 -12.50 2.95 1.46
C GLY A 63 -12.30 2.33 2.83
N ASN A 64 -11.93 1.05 2.87
CA ASN A 64 -11.83 0.32 4.13
C ASN A 64 -10.65 -0.64 4.07
N ILE A 65 -9.87 -0.69 5.13
CA ILE A 65 -8.68 -1.53 5.19
C ILE A 65 -8.93 -2.88 5.84
N GLN A 66 -10.07 -3.22 6.23
CA GLN A 66 -10.44 -4.42 6.93
C GLN A 66 -9.48 -5.62 6.84
#